data_cdbf943a75113141b728ab7c9c4b363b
#
_entry.id   cdbf943a75113141b728ab7c9c4b363b
#
_cell.length_a   1.000
_cell.length_b   1.000
_cell.length_c   1.000
_cell.angle_alpha   90.00
_cell.angle_beta   90.00
_cell.angle_gamma   90.00
#
_symmetry.space_group_name_H-M   'P 1'
#
loop_
_entity.id
_entity.type
_entity.pdbx_description
1 polymer ?
#
loop_
_entity_poly.entity_id
_entity_poly.type
_entity_poly.pdbx_seq_one_letter_code
_entity_poly.pdbx_strand_id
1 'polypeptide(L)'
;MDDRLSELRQAVIEALEASRTASQVYDGDGRLRWVSPQLLELAGADDSAEVGYGRHIDEGLELPLWAGMLSEEARRGVREELEQRLASDSDPAPVWVSPVELHLAKRRRPVGMLGVTVRAADGSLAGTALVFAPLLPARVLALVSEGDEAMFARMADLTEPRRRPTAVVFADIDSSGRLSRLLPTPAYFELVRRFTTTFDDLVARHGGIVGKHAGDGASAFFLSAQAGQDSGPAESDAAAAAVAVALAFPPAVRAIVEELAAEGVGVRLEDCRVNLGVHWGANLYIGQIVTGGRLEVTALGDEVNECARIEHVASGGQTLVSKTVLERLDADAARGLGIDPMALTYQVLADLTGSDTKALRDAGSLAVVDLAALGAGPDSA
;
A
#
# COMPACT_ATOMS: atom_id res chain seq x y z
N MET A 1 16.80 31.33 25.09
CA MET A 1 16.87 30.53 23.84
C MET A 1 16.84 29.06 24.18
N ASP A 2 17.64 28.60 25.12
CA ASP A 2 17.73 27.19 25.53
C ASP A 2 16.43 26.62 26.13
N ASP A 3 15.70 27.43 26.89
CA ASP A 3 14.44 27.06 27.52
C ASP A 3 13.33 26.77 26.50
N ARG A 4 13.22 27.60 25.45
CA ARG A 4 12.23 27.45 24.37
C ARG A 4 12.49 26.21 23.48
N LEU A 5 13.77 25.93 23.21
CA LEU A 5 14.14 24.72 22.46
C LEU A 5 13.85 23.45 23.28
N SER A 6 14.02 23.54 24.60
CA SER A 6 13.68 22.47 25.53
C SER A 6 12.16 22.23 25.61
N GLU A 7 11.34 23.27 25.63
CA GLU A 7 9.87 23.18 25.59
C GLU A 7 9.38 22.53 24.29
N LEU A 8 9.92 22.93 23.13
CA LEU A 8 9.59 22.32 21.85
C LEU A 8 9.92 20.83 21.82
N ARG A 9 11.10 20.46 22.29
CA ARG A 9 11.52 19.06 22.40
C ARG A 9 10.62 18.28 23.32
N GLN A 10 10.21 18.85 24.46
CA GLN A 10 9.30 18.23 25.40
C GLN A 10 7.93 17.97 24.80
N ALA A 11 7.38 18.90 24.01
CA ALA A 11 6.13 18.70 23.30
C ALA A 11 6.19 17.55 22.28
N VAL A 12 7.32 17.37 21.60
CA VAL A 12 7.55 16.23 20.70
C VAL A 12 7.60 14.91 21.49
N ILE A 13 8.28 14.91 22.64
CA ILE A 13 8.35 13.72 23.52
C ILE A 13 6.97 13.32 23.98
N GLU A 14 6.13 14.24 24.44
CA GLU A 14 4.76 13.98 24.87
C GLU A 14 3.89 13.39 23.74
N ALA A 15 4.03 13.91 22.52
CA ALA A 15 3.34 13.37 21.35
C ALA A 15 3.80 11.94 21.01
N LEU A 16 5.11 11.67 21.12
CA LEU A 16 5.66 10.33 20.88
C LEU A 16 5.26 9.32 21.97
N GLU A 17 5.21 9.74 23.23
CA GLU A 17 4.68 8.91 24.34
C GLU A 17 3.22 8.53 24.10
N ALA A 18 2.39 9.49 23.69
CA ALA A 18 0.99 9.24 23.39
C ALA A 18 0.81 8.29 22.19
N SER A 19 1.73 8.31 21.23
CA SER A 19 1.69 7.44 20.03
C SER A 19 2.06 5.99 20.30
N ARG A 20 2.69 5.70 21.45
CA ARG A 20 3.22 4.36 21.82
C ARG A 20 4.12 3.73 20.75
N THR A 21 4.88 4.54 20.04
CA THR A 21 5.82 4.07 19.01
C THR A 21 7.23 3.91 19.57
N ALA A 22 7.99 2.96 19.02
CA ALA A 22 9.42 2.83 19.34
C ALA A 22 10.14 4.06 18.80
N SER A 23 10.65 4.92 19.67
CA SER A 23 11.18 6.22 19.29
C SER A 23 12.26 6.73 20.25
N GLN A 24 13.07 7.64 19.72
CA GLN A 24 14.13 8.32 20.46
C GLN A 24 14.26 9.76 19.99
N VAL A 25 14.71 10.66 20.87
CA VAL A 25 14.84 12.09 20.60
C VAL A 25 16.23 12.56 20.95
N TYR A 26 16.89 13.15 19.97
CA TYR A 26 18.19 13.81 20.10
C TYR A 26 18.00 15.32 20.27
N ASP A 27 18.90 16.00 20.98
CA ASP A 27 18.95 17.46 20.99
C ASP A 27 19.67 18.03 19.76
N GLY A 28 19.80 19.35 19.73
CA GLY A 28 20.47 20.07 18.65
C GLY A 28 21.98 19.76 18.54
N ASP A 29 22.58 19.23 19.58
CA ASP A 29 23.99 18.80 19.62
C ASP A 29 24.17 17.31 19.30
N GLY A 30 23.09 16.60 18.86
CA GLY A 30 23.14 15.19 18.52
C GLY A 30 23.25 14.24 19.73
N ARG A 31 22.90 14.70 20.95
CA ARG A 31 22.87 13.84 22.13
C ARG A 31 21.48 13.28 22.39
N LEU A 32 21.42 11.98 22.68
CA LEU A 32 20.16 11.29 22.99
C LEU A 32 19.59 11.77 24.33
N ARG A 33 18.39 12.33 24.31
CA ARG A 33 17.73 12.94 25.45
C ARG A 33 16.48 12.21 25.94
N TRP A 34 15.91 11.39 25.08
CA TRP A 34 14.74 10.59 25.45
C TRP A 34 14.64 9.32 24.60
N VAL A 35 14.09 8.29 25.19
CA VAL A 35 13.87 6.96 24.60
C VAL A 35 12.52 6.45 25.05
N SER A 36 11.70 5.97 24.13
CA SER A 36 10.39 5.38 24.48
C SER A 36 10.54 4.00 25.11
N PRO A 37 9.61 3.61 26.01
CA PRO A 37 9.56 2.24 26.52
C PRO A 37 9.45 1.20 25.42
N GLN A 38 8.75 1.52 24.32
CA GLN A 38 8.58 0.65 23.17
C GLN A 38 9.90 0.41 22.41
N LEU A 39 10.80 1.40 22.38
CA LEU A 39 12.13 1.20 21.80
C LEU A 39 12.99 0.29 22.68
N LEU A 40 12.94 0.45 23.99
CA LEU A 40 13.63 -0.44 24.92
C LEU A 40 13.15 -1.89 24.76
N GLU A 41 11.83 -2.10 24.69
CA GLU A 41 11.25 -3.42 24.44
C GLU A 41 11.66 -3.98 23.07
N LEU A 42 11.61 -3.18 22.02
CA LEU A 42 12.02 -3.57 20.66
C LEU A 42 13.51 -3.98 20.62
N ALA A 43 14.35 -3.21 21.30
CA ALA A 43 15.79 -3.44 21.37
C ALA A 43 16.18 -4.58 22.34
N GLY A 44 15.26 -4.98 23.22
CA GLY A 44 15.58 -5.92 24.31
C GLY A 44 16.53 -5.32 25.35
N ALA A 45 16.42 -4.01 25.57
CA ALA A 45 17.23 -3.26 26.55
C ALA A 45 16.50 -3.14 27.89
N ASP A 46 17.23 -3.31 28.99
CA ASP A 46 16.68 -3.18 30.33
C ASP A 46 16.61 -1.71 30.78
N ASP A 47 17.50 -0.87 30.26
CA ASP A 47 17.52 0.57 30.56
C ASP A 47 17.93 1.45 29.35
N SER A 48 17.75 2.76 29.50
CA SER A 48 18.04 3.74 28.45
C SER A 48 19.54 3.95 28.20
N ALA A 49 20.40 3.60 29.13
CA ALA A 49 21.85 3.74 28.94
C ALA A 49 22.38 2.73 27.92
N GLU A 50 21.75 1.55 27.82
CA GLU A 50 22.10 0.53 26.84
C GLU A 50 21.84 0.97 25.39
N VAL A 51 20.85 1.83 25.17
CA VAL A 51 20.53 2.43 23.87
C VAL A 51 21.24 3.77 23.64
N GLY A 52 22.07 4.24 24.60
CA GLY A 52 22.92 5.40 24.45
C GLY A 52 22.38 6.71 25.02
N TYR A 53 21.45 6.67 25.99
CA TYR A 53 20.97 7.87 26.65
C TYR A 53 22.11 8.77 27.16
N GLY A 54 22.06 10.06 26.86
CA GLY A 54 23.05 11.07 27.17
C GLY A 54 24.30 11.10 26.28
N ARG A 55 24.49 10.10 25.40
CA ARG A 55 25.62 10.01 24.47
C ARG A 55 25.32 10.75 23.17
N HIS A 56 26.38 11.20 22.50
CA HIS A 56 26.29 11.63 21.10
C HIS A 56 25.98 10.44 20.19
N ILE A 57 25.34 10.69 19.04
CA ILE A 57 24.93 9.64 18.10
C ILE A 57 26.09 8.73 17.69
N ASP A 58 27.28 9.30 17.47
CA ASP A 58 28.49 8.55 17.10
C ASP A 58 28.88 7.50 18.13
N GLU A 59 28.85 7.89 19.40
CA GLU A 59 29.16 7.00 20.50
C GLU A 59 28.01 6.00 20.75
N GLY A 60 26.77 6.47 20.60
CA GLY A 60 25.56 5.68 20.84
C GLY A 60 25.46 4.50 19.89
N LEU A 61 25.65 4.71 18.59
CA LEU A 61 25.55 3.68 17.55
C LEU A 61 26.65 2.60 17.64
N GLU A 62 27.75 2.87 18.33
CA GLU A 62 28.84 1.89 18.56
C GLU A 62 28.58 1.01 19.79
N LEU A 63 27.55 1.26 20.58
CA LEU A 63 27.19 0.40 21.69
C LEU A 63 26.89 -1.04 21.23
N PRO A 64 27.22 -2.05 22.04
CA PRO A 64 27.04 -3.46 21.70
C PRO A 64 25.63 -3.80 21.24
N LEU A 65 24.62 -3.14 21.78
CA LEU A 65 23.21 -3.33 21.41
C LEU A 65 22.99 -2.97 19.94
N TRP A 66 23.33 -1.74 19.54
CA TRP A 66 23.15 -1.28 18.17
C TRP A 66 24.08 -2.00 17.18
N ALA A 67 25.32 -2.31 17.61
CA ALA A 67 26.24 -3.11 16.80
C ALA A 67 25.73 -4.54 16.55
N GLY A 68 24.93 -5.07 17.47
CA GLY A 68 24.24 -6.35 17.29
C GLY A 68 22.97 -6.28 16.45
N MET A 69 22.29 -5.13 16.45
CA MET A 69 21.02 -4.94 15.77
C MET A 69 21.15 -4.39 14.35
N LEU A 70 22.15 -3.58 14.07
CA LEU A 70 22.37 -2.90 12.80
C LEU A 70 23.68 -3.36 12.15
N SER A 71 23.68 -3.52 10.84
CA SER A 71 24.94 -3.70 10.10
C SER A 71 25.80 -2.43 10.19
N GLU A 72 27.10 -2.55 9.96
CA GLU A 72 28.01 -1.41 9.94
C GLU A 72 27.61 -0.38 8.90
N GLU A 73 27.16 -0.83 7.73
CA GLU A 73 26.66 0.02 6.67
C GLU A 73 25.41 0.80 7.09
N ALA A 74 24.45 0.13 7.77
CA ALA A 74 23.23 0.78 8.28
C ALA A 74 23.57 1.81 9.37
N ARG A 75 24.48 1.50 10.30
CA ARG A 75 24.92 2.45 11.34
C ARG A 75 25.60 3.68 10.73
N ARG A 76 26.45 3.47 9.73
CA ARG A 76 27.09 4.56 8.99
C ARG A 76 26.05 5.43 8.28
N GLY A 77 25.09 4.84 7.57
CA GLY A 77 24.04 5.58 6.89
C GLY A 77 23.17 6.41 7.83
N VAL A 78 22.78 5.86 8.98
CA VAL A 78 22.02 6.60 10.01
C VAL A 78 22.84 7.77 10.56
N ARG A 79 24.13 7.56 10.79
CA ARG A 79 25.03 8.61 11.28
C ARG A 79 25.18 9.75 10.27
N GLU A 80 25.54 9.43 9.04
CA GLU A 80 25.72 10.41 7.95
C GLU A 80 24.47 11.23 7.72
N GLU A 81 23.30 10.58 7.69
CA GLU A 81 22.02 11.25 7.52
C GLU A 81 21.72 12.22 8.67
N LEU A 82 21.91 11.78 9.92
CA LEU A 82 21.65 12.63 11.07
C LEU A 82 22.66 13.79 11.16
N GLU A 83 23.95 13.55 10.95
CA GLU A 83 24.98 14.61 10.92
C GLU A 83 24.70 15.65 9.86
N GLN A 84 24.30 15.24 8.66
CA GLN A 84 23.92 16.16 7.59
C GLN A 84 22.76 17.05 8.01
N ARG A 85 21.76 16.51 8.72
CA ARG A 85 20.59 17.25 9.22
C ARG A 85 20.94 18.20 10.36
N LEU A 86 21.83 17.80 11.23
CA LEU A 86 22.35 18.63 12.34
C LEU A 86 23.19 19.80 11.82
N ALA A 87 23.98 19.59 10.77
CA ALA A 87 24.88 20.59 10.21
C ALA A 87 24.18 21.59 9.27
N SER A 88 22.97 21.31 8.80
CA SER A 88 22.26 22.17 7.86
C SER A 88 21.53 23.32 8.54
N ASP A 89 21.82 24.56 8.16
CA ASP A 89 21.09 25.77 8.61
C ASP A 89 19.66 25.85 8.04
N SER A 90 19.40 25.17 6.91
CA SER A 90 18.07 25.06 6.30
C SER A 90 17.83 23.64 5.85
N ASP A 91 16.92 22.94 6.50
CA ASP A 91 16.50 21.59 6.08
C ASP A 91 15.30 21.69 5.12
N PRO A 92 15.47 21.44 3.82
CA PRO A 92 14.36 21.48 2.87
C PRO A 92 13.35 20.35 3.08
N ALA A 93 13.72 19.31 3.80
CA ALA A 93 12.86 18.16 4.11
C ALA A 93 12.94 17.86 5.62
N PRO A 94 12.13 18.53 6.46
CA PRO A 94 12.14 18.35 7.91
C PRO A 94 11.73 16.93 8.33
N VAL A 95 11.16 16.16 7.42
CA VAL A 95 10.76 14.77 7.62
C VAL A 95 11.43 13.92 6.56
N TRP A 96 12.04 12.81 6.97
CA TRP A 96 12.63 11.84 6.04
C TRP A 96 12.38 10.42 6.51
N VAL A 97 12.42 9.48 5.57
CA VAL A 97 12.27 8.06 5.81
C VAL A 97 13.53 7.34 5.35
N SER A 98 14.07 6.50 6.21
CA SER A 98 15.19 5.63 5.87
C SER A 98 14.82 4.18 6.19
N PRO A 99 14.87 3.26 5.23
CA PRO A 99 14.70 1.85 5.51
C PRO A 99 15.92 1.34 6.28
N VAL A 100 15.66 0.73 7.42
CA VAL A 100 16.72 0.14 8.27
C VAL A 100 16.39 -1.32 8.50
N GLU A 101 17.36 -2.21 8.30
CA GLU A 101 17.20 -3.61 8.61
C GLU A 101 17.72 -3.91 10.01
N LEU A 102 16.81 -4.24 10.94
CA LEU A 102 17.16 -4.62 12.31
C LEU A 102 17.31 -6.14 12.44
N HIS A 103 18.37 -6.57 13.08
CA HIS A 103 18.60 -7.95 13.47
C HIS A 103 18.05 -8.18 14.88
N LEU A 104 16.78 -8.60 14.97
CA LEU A 104 16.11 -8.86 16.25
C LEU A 104 16.07 -10.37 16.52
N ALA A 105 16.63 -10.81 17.65
CA ALA A 105 16.54 -12.19 18.15
C ALA A 105 16.72 -13.27 17.06
N LYS A 106 17.77 -13.17 16.23
CA LYS A 106 18.11 -14.09 15.12
C LYS A 106 17.20 -13.97 13.89
N ARG A 107 16.31 -13.00 13.81
CA ARG A 107 15.52 -12.71 12.60
C ARG A 107 15.87 -11.32 12.08
N ARG A 108 16.04 -11.22 10.76
CA ARG A 108 16.12 -9.92 10.11
C ARG A 108 14.70 -9.36 9.98
N ARG A 109 14.46 -8.17 10.50
CA ARG A 109 13.20 -7.46 10.33
C ARG A 109 13.47 -6.13 9.66
N PRO A 110 12.89 -5.87 8.48
CA PRO A 110 12.90 -4.53 7.94
C PRO A 110 12.07 -3.62 8.84
N VAL A 111 12.64 -2.48 9.18
CA VAL A 111 12.00 -1.45 10.01
C VAL A 111 12.14 -0.13 9.27
N GLY A 112 11.04 0.60 9.10
CA GLY A 112 11.09 1.98 8.66
C GLY A 112 11.60 2.87 9.80
N MET A 113 12.62 3.67 9.54
CA MET A 113 13.04 4.74 10.42
C MET A 113 12.53 6.05 9.83
N LEU A 114 11.65 6.72 10.57
CA LEU A 114 11.22 8.08 10.27
C LEU A 114 12.04 9.04 11.12
N GLY A 115 12.72 9.98 10.49
CA GLY A 115 13.34 11.10 11.15
C GLY A 115 12.51 12.37 11.00
N VAL A 116 12.39 13.14 12.09
CA VAL A 116 11.73 14.44 12.11
C VAL A 116 12.66 15.45 12.76
N THR A 117 13.09 16.44 11.96
CA THR A 117 13.90 17.57 12.46
C THR A 117 12.98 18.66 13.01
N VAL A 118 13.16 19.01 14.27
CA VAL A 118 12.34 20.00 14.98
C VAL A 118 13.13 21.31 15.10
N ARG A 119 12.61 22.38 14.47
CA ARG A 119 13.20 23.72 14.52
C ARG A 119 12.25 24.74 15.14
N ALA A 120 12.81 25.72 15.83
CA ALA A 120 12.07 26.90 16.27
C ALA A 120 11.78 27.83 15.07
N ALA A 121 10.89 28.81 15.29
CA ALA A 121 10.49 29.76 14.24
C ALA A 121 11.66 30.64 13.73
N ASP A 122 12.72 30.79 14.51
CA ASP A 122 13.95 31.49 14.15
C ASP A 122 14.97 30.62 13.40
N GLY A 123 14.61 29.35 13.09
CA GLY A 123 15.45 28.38 12.39
C GLY A 123 16.37 27.56 13.30
N SER A 124 16.48 27.91 14.61
CA SER A 124 17.33 27.16 15.54
C SER A 124 16.84 25.72 15.74
N LEU A 125 17.78 24.77 15.76
CA LEU A 125 17.49 23.35 15.90
C LEU A 125 17.15 22.99 17.34
N ALA A 126 15.92 22.51 17.57
CA ALA A 126 15.48 22.02 18.88
C ALA A 126 15.88 20.56 19.11
N GLY A 127 15.96 19.78 18.02
CA GLY A 127 16.35 18.39 18.09
C GLY A 127 15.85 17.58 16.90
N THR A 128 16.12 16.28 16.95
CA THR A 128 15.67 15.32 15.95
C THR A 128 15.01 14.13 16.63
N ALA A 129 13.81 13.80 16.23
CA ALA A 129 13.12 12.60 16.64
C ALA A 129 13.33 11.49 15.59
N LEU A 130 13.68 10.28 16.05
CA LEU A 130 13.70 9.07 15.23
C LEU A 130 12.62 8.12 15.72
N VAL A 131 11.76 7.70 14.82
CA VAL A 131 10.68 6.75 15.09
C VAL A 131 10.97 5.46 14.34
N PHE A 132 11.00 4.36 15.05
CA PHE A 132 11.20 3.03 14.49
C PHE A 132 9.88 2.28 14.54
N ALA A 133 9.43 1.86 13.40
CA ALA A 133 8.24 1.03 13.34
C ALA A 133 8.49 -0.11 12.36
N PRO A 134 8.00 -1.32 12.66
CA PRO A 134 7.91 -2.36 11.63
C PRO A 134 7.16 -1.82 10.42
N LEU A 135 6.35 -0.80 10.67
CA LEU A 135 5.75 0.16 9.75
C LEU A 135 5.65 1.51 10.45
N LEU A 136 5.90 2.56 9.68
CA LEU A 136 5.58 3.90 10.13
C LEU A 136 4.09 3.95 10.52
N PRO A 137 3.73 4.69 11.59
CA PRO A 137 2.33 4.89 11.94
C PRO A 137 1.53 5.33 10.71
N ALA A 138 0.36 4.74 10.49
CA ALA A 138 -0.47 5.00 9.32
C ALA A 138 -0.66 6.50 9.03
N ARG A 139 -0.84 7.32 10.09
CA ARG A 139 -0.93 8.78 10.00
C ARG A 139 0.31 9.44 9.41
N VAL A 140 1.48 8.92 9.75
CA VAL A 140 2.75 9.48 9.26
C VAL A 140 2.96 9.10 7.80
N LEU A 141 2.65 7.85 7.43
CA LEU A 141 2.70 7.42 6.04
C LEU A 141 1.69 8.22 5.18
N ALA A 142 0.48 8.42 5.67
CA ALA A 142 -0.53 9.24 5.01
C ALA A 142 -0.05 10.68 4.82
N LEU A 143 0.58 11.28 5.83
CA LEU A 143 1.11 12.65 5.76
C LEU A 143 2.25 12.79 4.75
N VAL A 144 3.14 11.77 4.67
CA VAL A 144 4.32 11.82 3.79
C VAL A 144 3.97 11.45 2.34
N SER A 145 2.99 10.57 2.15
CA SER A 145 2.60 10.06 0.82
C SER A 145 1.34 10.69 0.25
N GLU A 146 0.70 11.62 0.98
CA GLU A 146 -0.65 12.14 0.64
C GLU A 146 -1.71 11.04 0.49
N GLY A 147 -1.47 9.88 1.12
CA GLY A 147 -2.32 8.69 0.99
C GLY A 147 -3.38 8.55 2.08
N ASP A 148 -4.23 7.54 1.94
CA ASP A 148 -5.32 7.23 2.88
C ASP A 148 -4.81 6.58 4.17
N GLU A 149 -5.07 7.22 5.33
CA GLU A 149 -4.65 6.72 6.65
C GLU A 149 -5.21 5.32 6.96
N ALA A 150 -6.46 5.07 6.61
CA ALA A 150 -7.11 3.79 6.90
C ALA A 150 -6.53 2.66 6.05
N MET A 151 -6.13 2.94 4.82
CA MET A 151 -5.43 1.98 3.97
C MET A 151 -4.06 1.63 4.58
N PHE A 152 -3.30 2.64 5.03
CA PHE A 152 -2.01 2.38 5.68
C PHE A 152 -2.17 1.63 7.01
N ALA A 153 -3.25 1.86 7.76
CA ALA A 153 -3.56 1.07 8.95
C ALA A 153 -3.79 -0.41 8.60
N ARG A 154 -4.55 -0.68 7.54
CA ARG A 154 -4.75 -2.06 7.04
C ARG A 154 -3.45 -2.70 6.54
N MET A 155 -2.58 -1.91 5.89
CA MET A 155 -1.24 -2.38 5.49
C MET A 155 -0.40 -2.73 6.73
N ALA A 156 -0.53 -1.94 7.81
CA ALA A 156 0.19 -2.17 9.06
C ALA A 156 -0.09 -3.56 9.67
N ASP A 157 -1.31 -4.07 9.53
CA ASP A 157 -1.69 -5.40 9.99
C ASP A 157 -1.01 -6.54 9.23
N LEU A 158 -0.36 -6.24 8.11
CA LEU A 158 0.34 -7.20 7.24
C LEU A 158 1.85 -7.25 7.44
N THR A 159 2.36 -6.66 8.53
CA THR A 159 3.80 -6.70 8.89
C THR A 159 4.32 -8.13 8.99
N GLU A 160 3.50 -9.03 9.51
CA GLU A 160 3.78 -10.46 9.50
C GLU A 160 2.97 -11.09 8.36
N PRO A 161 3.63 -11.69 7.35
CA PRO A 161 2.93 -12.41 6.30
C PRO A 161 2.04 -13.50 6.90
N ARG A 162 0.78 -13.51 6.48
CA ARG A 162 -0.23 -14.47 6.96
C ARG A 162 -1.01 -15.05 5.81
N ARG A 163 -1.61 -16.20 6.04
CA ARG A 163 -2.63 -16.74 5.14
C ARG A 163 -3.97 -16.14 5.49
N ARG A 164 -4.65 -15.56 4.50
CA ARG A 164 -5.99 -14.97 4.68
C ARG A 164 -6.87 -15.23 3.48
N PRO A 165 -8.18 -15.43 3.70
CA PRO A 165 -9.15 -15.34 2.62
C PRO A 165 -9.17 -13.90 2.08
N THR A 166 -9.12 -13.76 0.76
CA THR A 166 -8.89 -12.44 0.14
C THR A 166 -9.55 -12.40 -1.23
N ALA A 167 -10.32 -11.36 -1.52
CA ALA A 167 -10.70 -11.06 -2.88
C ALA A 167 -9.59 -10.25 -3.56
N VAL A 168 -9.20 -10.67 -4.75
CA VAL A 168 -8.12 -10.06 -5.56
C VAL A 168 -8.75 -9.37 -6.77
N VAL A 169 -8.29 -8.16 -7.05
CA VAL A 169 -8.68 -7.40 -8.24
C VAL A 169 -7.43 -7.06 -9.03
N PHE A 170 -7.45 -7.34 -10.33
CA PHE A 170 -6.51 -6.82 -11.30
C PHE A 170 -7.24 -5.93 -12.29
N ALA A 171 -6.61 -4.83 -12.69
CA ALA A 171 -7.12 -3.91 -13.69
C ALA A 171 -5.99 -3.49 -14.62
N ASP A 172 -6.26 -3.40 -15.92
CA ASP A 172 -5.29 -2.97 -16.92
C ASP A 172 -5.98 -2.15 -18.03
N ILE A 173 -5.24 -1.24 -18.66
CA ILE A 173 -5.74 -0.47 -19.80
C ILE A 173 -5.70 -1.37 -21.05
N ASP A 174 -6.86 -1.63 -21.62
CA ASP A 174 -6.96 -2.42 -22.85
C ASP A 174 -6.15 -1.79 -23.97
N SER A 175 -5.29 -2.59 -24.59
CA SER A 175 -4.45 -2.15 -25.71
C SER A 175 -3.56 -0.93 -25.40
N SER A 176 -3.06 -0.81 -24.19
CA SER A 176 -2.20 0.28 -23.70
C SER A 176 -0.98 0.57 -24.57
N GLY A 177 -0.37 -0.47 -25.13
CA GLY A 177 0.71 -0.34 -26.09
C GLY A 177 0.31 0.37 -27.40
N ARG A 178 -0.98 0.36 -27.77
CA ARG A 178 -1.51 1.20 -28.86
C ARG A 178 -1.64 2.65 -28.43
N LEU A 179 -2.22 2.88 -27.23
CA LEU A 179 -2.40 4.22 -26.67
C LEU A 179 -1.07 4.95 -26.48
N SER A 180 -0.05 4.26 -25.98
CA SER A 180 1.29 4.84 -25.79
C SER A 180 1.96 5.29 -27.09
N ARG A 181 1.57 4.73 -28.24
CA ARG A 181 2.04 5.16 -29.57
C ARG A 181 1.17 6.26 -30.18
N LEU A 182 -0.10 6.37 -29.78
CA LEU A 182 -1.04 7.37 -30.30
C LEU A 182 -0.92 8.71 -29.58
N LEU A 183 -0.67 8.68 -28.27
CA LEU A 183 -0.64 9.86 -27.44
C LEU A 183 0.78 10.40 -27.28
N PRO A 184 0.98 11.73 -27.21
CA PRO A 184 2.24 12.30 -26.74
C PRO A 184 2.62 11.76 -25.37
N THR A 185 3.90 11.55 -25.10
CA THR A 185 4.38 10.98 -23.84
C THR A 185 3.79 11.64 -22.59
N PRO A 186 3.77 12.99 -22.47
CA PRO A 186 3.16 13.62 -21.28
C PRO A 186 1.67 13.30 -21.12
N ALA A 187 0.92 13.24 -22.22
CA ALA A 187 -0.51 12.92 -22.20
C ALA A 187 -0.79 11.47 -21.80
N TYR A 188 0.03 10.53 -22.26
CA TYR A 188 -0.07 9.14 -21.85
C TYR A 188 0.27 8.96 -20.36
N PHE A 189 1.32 9.62 -19.87
CA PHE A 189 1.64 9.60 -18.43
C PHE A 189 0.54 10.22 -17.58
N GLU A 190 -0.10 11.30 -18.05
CA GLU A 190 -1.23 11.92 -17.33
C GLU A 190 -2.45 10.99 -17.27
N LEU A 191 -2.75 10.29 -18.37
CA LEU A 191 -3.79 9.27 -18.39
C LEU A 191 -3.51 8.16 -17.37
N VAL A 192 -2.29 7.58 -17.39
CA VAL A 192 -1.90 6.51 -16.46
C VAL A 192 -1.92 7.02 -15.03
N ARG A 193 -1.46 8.25 -14.75
CA ARG A 193 -1.51 8.85 -13.42
C ARG A 193 -2.93 8.98 -12.90
N ARG A 194 -3.86 9.53 -13.71
CA ARG A 194 -5.28 9.66 -13.31
C ARG A 194 -5.94 8.29 -13.14
N PHE A 195 -5.61 7.33 -14.00
CA PHE A 195 -6.07 5.95 -13.91
C PHE A 195 -5.66 5.30 -12.58
N THR A 196 -4.36 5.32 -12.25
CA THR A 196 -3.84 4.72 -11.01
C THR A 196 -4.38 5.42 -9.77
N THR A 197 -4.39 6.74 -9.73
CA THR A 197 -4.95 7.51 -8.60
C THR A 197 -6.43 7.18 -8.37
N THR A 198 -7.22 7.11 -9.44
CA THR A 198 -8.66 6.79 -9.32
C THR A 198 -8.89 5.35 -8.85
N PHE A 199 -8.06 4.41 -9.30
CA PHE A 199 -8.10 3.03 -8.80
C PHE A 199 -7.80 2.98 -7.30
N ASP A 200 -6.72 3.63 -6.88
CA ASP A 200 -6.28 3.66 -5.47
C ASP A 200 -7.33 4.28 -4.56
N ASP A 201 -7.93 5.40 -4.99
CA ASP A 201 -9.02 6.06 -4.27
C ASP A 201 -10.28 5.18 -4.13
N LEU A 202 -10.62 4.44 -5.17
CA LEU A 202 -11.74 3.50 -5.13
C LEU A 202 -11.43 2.34 -4.18
N VAL A 203 -10.25 1.77 -4.27
CA VAL A 203 -9.80 0.68 -3.40
C VAL A 203 -9.80 1.13 -1.93
N ALA A 204 -9.24 2.31 -1.63
CA ALA A 204 -9.18 2.85 -0.28
C ALA A 204 -10.59 3.08 0.31
N ARG A 205 -11.50 3.71 -0.46
CA ARG A 205 -12.90 3.97 -0.05
C ARG A 205 -13.69 2.71 0.23
N HIS A 206 -13.37 1.60 -0.45
CA HIS A 206 -14.03 0.31 -0.22
C HIS A 206 -13.28 -0.60 0.77
N GLY A 207 -12.33 -0.05 1.53
CA GLY A 207 -11.63 -0.79 2.57
C GLY A 207 -10.59 -1.79 2.06
N GLY A 208 -10.19 -1.69 0.80
CA GLY A 208 -9.14 -2.49 0.20
C GLY A 208 -7.72 -2.01 0.53
N ILE A 209 -6.75 -2.75 0.06
CA ILE A 209 -5.34 -2.42 0.09
C ILE A 209 -4.83 -2.42 -1.34
N VAL A 210 -4.21 -1.34 -1.76
CA VAL A 210 -3.54 -1.26 -3.06
C VAL A 210 -2.32 -2.17 -3.04
N GLY A 211 -2.19 -2.99 -4.06
CA GLY A 211 -1.04 -3.86 -4.28
C GLY A 211 0.05 -3.15 -5.09
N LYS A 212 0.42 -3.76 -6.20
CA LYS A 212 1.47 -3.23 -7.08
C LYS A 212 0.88 -2.59 -8.32
N HIS A 213 1.42 -1.42 -8.71
CA HIS A 213 1.26 -0.90 -10.06
C HIS A 213 2.37 -1.44 -10.96
N ALA A 214 2.01 -1.98 -12.11
CA ALA A 214 2.93 -2.51 -13.10
C ALA A 214 2.65 -1.84 -14.46
N GLY A 215 3.32 -0.70 -14.70
CA GLY A 215 3.02 0.12 -15.87
C GLY A 215 1.66 0.79 -15.74
N ASP A 216 0.73 0.42 -16.58
CA ASP A 216 -0.66 0.82 -16.63
C ASP A 216 -1.62 -0.20 -15.97
N GLY A 217 -1.06 -1.28 -15.41
CA GLY A 217 -1.80 -2.25 -14.62
C GLY A 217 -1.78 -1.94 -13.13
N ALA A 218 -2.87 -2.26 -12.44
CA ALA A 218 -3.05 -2.09 -11.00
C ALA A 218 -3.62 -3.34 -10.36
N SER A 219 -3.32 -3.55 -9.08
CA SER A 219 -3.85 -4.66 -8.28
C SER A 219 -4.33 -4.21 -6.92
N ALA A 220 -5.32 -4.90 -6.38
CA ALA A 220 -5.84 -4.63 -5.04
C ALA A 220 -6.26 -5.92 -4.32
N PHE A 221 -6.28 -5.85 -3.00
CA PHE A 221 -6.60 -6.93 -2.10
C PHE A 221 -7.65 -6.50 -1.10
N PHE A 222 -8.71 -7.29 -0.96
CA PHE A 222 -9.78 -7.10 0.03
C PHE A 222 -9.77 -8.28 0.98
N LEU A 223 -9.26 -8.04 2.19
CA LEU A 223 -9.03 -9.08 3.19
C LEU A 223 -10.30 -9.35 3.96
N SER A 224 -10.59 -10.62 4.22
CA SER A 224 -11.59 -11.00 5.21
C SER A 224 -10.97 -11.40 6.55
N ALA A 225 -11.80 -11.47 7.60
CA ALA A 225 -11.39 -12.03 8.88
C ALA A 225 -10.97 -13.50 8.71
N GLN A 226 -9.95 -13.91 9.45
CA GLN A 226 -9.58 -15.33 9.51
C GLN A 226 -10.54 -16.09 10.42
N ALA A 227 -10.87 -17.31 10.08
CA ALA A 227 -11.74 -18.13 10.91
C ALA A 227 -11.22 -18.19 12.36
N GLY A 228 -12.07 -17.80 13.32
CA GLY A 228 -11.72 -17.75 14.74
C GLY A 228 -11.13 -16.41 15.23
N GLN A 229 -11.07 -15.38 14.39
CA GLN A 229 -10.75 -14.01 14.80
C GLN A 229 -12.02 -13.15 14.78
N ASP A 230 -12.35 -12.54 15.91
CA ASP A 230 -13.54 -11.68 16.05
C ASP A 230 -13.41 -10.29 15.42
N SER A 231 -12.26 -9.97 14.82
CA SER A 231 -11.98 -8.66 14.25
C SER A 231 -11.63 -8.74 12.76
N GLY A 232 -12.46 -8.15 11.92
CA GLY A 232 -12.25 -8.00 10.49
C GLY A 232 -13.55 -8.17 9.69
N PRO A 233 -13.59 -7.77 8.40
CA PRO A 233 -14.77 -7.90 7.55
C PRO A 233 -15.08 -9.39 7.27
N ALA A 234 -16.35 -9.70 7.10
CA ALA A 234 -16.78 -11.03 6.65
C ALA A 234 -16.29 -11.31 5.22
N GLU A 235 -16.31 -12.58 4.80
CA GLU A 235 -15.98 -12.93 3.40
C GLU A 235 -16.92 -12.25 2.40
N SER A 236 -18.21 -12.11 2.76
CA SER A 236 -19.20 -11.39 1.96
C SER A 236 -18.84 -9.92 1.80
N ASP A 237 -18.41 -9.24 2.87
CA ASP A 237 -18.02 -7.83 2.81
C ASP A 237 -16.79 -7.61 1.92
N ALA A 238 -15.78 -8.48 2.04
CA ALA A 238 -14.57 -8.41 1.24
C ALA A 238 -14.86 -8.67 -0.25
N ALA A 239 -15.69 -9.66 -0.55
CA ALA A 239 -16.13 -9.97 -1.91
C ALA A 239 -16.96 -8.82 -2.50
N ALA A 240 -17.90 -8.28 -1.71
CA ALA A 240 -18.74 -7.15 -2.13
C ALA A 240 -17.91 -5.90 -2.42
N ALA A 241 -16.94 -5.58 -1.58
CA ALA A 241 -16.03 -4.45 -1.77
C ALA A 241 -15.22 -4.58 -3.07
N ALA A 242 -14.67 -5.75 -3.35
CA ALA A 242 -13.93 -6.03 -4.57
C ALA A 242 -14.80 -5.87 -5.82
N VAL A 243 -16.01 -6.44 -5.79
CA VAL A 243 -16.98 -6.31 -6.91
C VAL A 243 -17.45 -4.86 -7.07
N ALA A 244 -17.69 -4.14 -5.97
CA ALA A 244 -18.06 -2.72 -6.03
C ALA A 244 -16.99 -1.87 -6.72
N VAL A 245 -15.70 -2.09 -6.40
CA VAL A 245 -14.59 -1.42 -7.11
C VAL A 245 -14.58 -1.80 -8.59
N ALA A 246 -14.73 -3.08 -8.91
CA ALA A 246 -14.74 -3.54 -10.30
C ALA A 246 -15.89 -2.95 -11.13
N LEU A 247 -17.06 -2.72 -10.52
CA LEU A 247 -18.19 -2.06 -11.17
C LEU A 247 -18.03 -0.53 -11.27
N ALA A 248 -17.41 0.10 -10.27
CA ALA A 248 -17.24 1.56 -10.22
C ALA A 248 -16.08 2.06 -11.08
N PHE A 249 -15.06 1.25 -11.32
CA PHE A 249 -13.83 1.70 -11.97
C PHE A 249 -14.00 1.98 -13.49
N PRO A 250 -14.66 1.14 -14.32
CA PRO A 250 -14.83 1.43 -15.74
C PRO A 250 -15.56 2.76 -16.03
N PRO A 251 -16.67 3.12 -15.37
CA PRO A 251 -17.28 4.43 -15.57
C PRO A 251 -16.39 5.58 -15.09
N ALA A 252 -15.59 5.40 -14.04
CA ALA A 252 -14.63 6.41 -13.59
C ALA A 252 -13.51 6.65 -14.61
N VAL A 253 -12.99 5.59 -15.24
CA VAL A 253 -12.01 5.70 -16.33
C VAL A 253 -12.61 6.41 -17.54
N ARG A 254 -13.89 6.14 -17.86
CA ARG A 254 -14.59 6.85 -18.93
C ARG A 254 -14.64 8.35 -18.66
N ALA A 255 -14.96 8.76 -17.43
CA ALA A 255 -14.97 10.18 -17.05
C ALA A 255 -13.57 10.82 -17.21
N ILE A 256 -12.50 10.13 -16.82
CA ILE A 256 -11.13 10.59 -17.04
C ILE A 256 -10.84 10.85 -18.51
N VAL A 257 -11.26 9.94 -19.39
CA VAL A 257 -11.05 10.08 -20.85
C VAL A 257 -11.83 11.27 -21.40
N GLU A 258 -13.08 11.48 -20.93
CA GLU A 258 -13.89 12.64 -21.32
C GLU A 258 -13.27 13.96 -20.88
N GLU A 259 -12.74 14.04 -19.64
CA GLU A 259 -12.03 15.19 -19.12
C GLU A 259 -10.77 15.49 -19.95
N LEU A 260 -9.92 14.48 -20.19
CA LEU A 260 -8.71 14.63 -21.01
C LEU A 260 -9.03 15.06 -22.43
N ALA A 261 -10.09 14.54 -23.03
CA ALA A 261 -10.54 14.95 -24.35
C ALA A 261 -11.00 16.43 -24.35
N ALA A 262 -11.70 16.88 -23.30
CA ALA A 262 -12.10 18.28 -23.14
C ALA A 262 -10.88 19.21 -22.92
N GLU A 263 -9.82 18.73 -22.30
CA GLU A 263 -8.53 19.42 -22.16
C GLU A 263 -7.72 19.47 -23.46
N GLY A 264 -8.21 18.86 -24.54
CA GLY A 264 -7.54 18.83 -25.85
C GLY A 264 -6.53 17.67 -26.03
N VAL A 265 -6.50 16.73 -25.11
CA VAL A 265 -5.74 15.49 -25.28
C VAL A 265 -6.49 14.62 -26.30
N GLY A 266 -5.80 14.17 -27.34
CA GLY A 266 -6.38 13.41 -28.45
C GLY A 266 -6.78 11.97 -28.11
N VAL A 267 -7.23 11.70 -26.89
CA VAL A 267 -7.73 10.39 -26.44
C VAL A 267 -9.24 10.30 -26.68
N ARG A 268 -9.71 9.12 -27.09
CA ARG A 268 -11.15 8.86 -27.33
C ARG A 268 -11.61 7.70 -26.47
N LEU A 269 -12.89 7.69 -26.10
CA LEU A 269 -13.50 6.62 -25.30
C LEU A 269 -13.34 5.23 -25.91
N GLU A 270 -13.40 5.14 -27.23
CA GLU A 270 -13.20 3.87 -27.96
C GLU A 270 -11.76 3.35 -27.93
N ASP A 271 -10.80 4.23 -27.69
CA ASP A 271 -9.38 3.90 -27.63
C ASP A 271 -8.87 3.54 -26.22
N CYS A 272 -9.63 3.92 -25.18
CA CYS A 272 -9.25 3.68 -23.79
C CYS A 272 -10.36 2.97 -23.03
N ARG A 273 -10.24 1.68 -22.88
CA ARG A 273 -11.10 0.81 -22.11
C ARG A 273 -10.28 0.17 -20.98
N VAL A 274 -10.92 -0.31 -19.93
CA VAL A 274 -10.27 -1.00 -18.85
C VAL A 274 -10.78 -2.43 -18.76
N ASN A 275 -9.88 -3.39 -18.72
CA ASN A 275 -10.16 -4.78 -18.44
C ASN A 275 -9.96 -5.05 -16.96
N LEU A 276 -10.84 -5.83 -16.35
CA LEU A 276 -10.74 -6.22 -14.95
C LEU A 276 -10.90 -7.73 -14.80
N GLY A 277 -10.13 -8.26 -13.84
CA GLY A 277 -10.28 -9.60 -13.31
C GLY A 277 -10.53 -9.56 -11.81
N VAL A 278 -11.52 -10.30 -11.32
CA VAL A 278 -11.81 -10.41 -9.88
C VAL A 278 -11.89 -11.89 -9.50
N HIS A 279 -11.12 -12.28 -8.49
CA HIS A 279 -11.08 -13.66 -8.04
C HIS A 279 -10.99 -13.78 -6.53
N TRP A 280 -11.43 -14.92 -5.98
CA TRP A 280 -11.37 -15.22 -4.56
C TRP A 280 -10.30 -16.26 -4.27
N GLY A 281 -9.35 -15.88 -3.40
CA GLY A 281 -8.39 -16.81 -2.83
C GLY A 281 -8.76 -17.15 -1.39
N ALA A 282 -9.05 -18.43 -1.15
CA ALA A 282 -9.45 -18.87 0.18
C ALA A 282 -8.30 -18.88 1.19
N ASN A 283 -7.04 -18.88 0.74
CA ASN A 283 -5.89 -19.07 1.63
C ASN A 283 -4.60 -18.45 1.08
N LEU A 284 -4.69 -17.20 0.63
CA LEU A 284 -3.54 -16.48 0.07
C LEU A 284 -2.53 -16.09 1.15
N TYR A 285 -1.24 -16.23 0.83
CA TYR A 285 -0.20 -15.56 1.57
C TYR A 285 -0.20 -14.09 1.20
N ILE A 286 -0.49 -13.23 2.17
CA ILE A 286 -0.44 -11.79 1.98
C ILE A 286 0.50 -11.17 3.00
N GLY A 287 1.29 -10.22 2.56
CA GLY A 287 2.29 -9.56 3.39
C GLY A 287 2.91 -8.37 2.69
N GLN A 288 3.81 -7.72 3.40
CA GLN A 288 4.55 -6.59 2.90
C GLN A 288 5.91 -7.01 2.38
N ILE A 289 6.33 -6.36 1.29
CA ILE A 289 7.70 -6.39 0.80
C ILE A 289 8.24 -4.97 0.86
N VAL A 290 9.32 -4.80 1.64
CA VAL A 290 10.05 -3.53 1.73
C VAL A 290 11.38 -3.72 1.02
N THR A 291 11.59 -3.01 -0.07
CA THR A 291 12.83 -3.05 -0.84
C THR A 291 13.17 -1.67 -1.37
N GLY A 292 14.42 -1.23 -1.17
CA GLY A 292 14.93 0.00 -1.81
C GLY A 292 14.08 1.26 -1.58
N GLY A 293 13.49 1.41 -0.37
CA GLY A 293 12.63 2.55 -0.06
C GLY A 293 11.18 2.44 -0.56
N ARG A 294 10.78 1.28 -1.11
CA ARG A 294 9.41 1.02 -1.56
C ARG A 294 8.73 0.07 -0.59
N LEU A 295 7.53 0.43 -0.17
CA LEU A 295 6.61 -0.43 0.56
C LEU A 295 5.55 -0.93 -0.39
N GLU A 296 5.52 -2.24 -0.62
CA GLU A 296 4.51 -2.87 -1.47
C GLU A 296 3.77 -3.96 -0.66
N VAL A 297 2.46 -4.03 -0.79
CA VAL A 297 1.70 -5.20 -0.35
C VAL A 297 1.61 -6.16 -1.51
N THR A 298 1.91 -7.41 -1.25
CA THR A 298 1.81 -8.46 -2.27
C THR A 298 1.09 -9.68 -1.70
N ALA A 299 0.41 -10.38 -2.58
CA ALA A 299 -0.17 -11.67 -2.28
C ALA A 299 0.50 -12.76 -3.14
N LEU A 300 0.67 -13.93 -2.55
CA LEU A 300 1.28 -15.09 -3.19
C LEU A 300 0.32 -16.29 -3.08
N GLY A 301 0.15 -17.01 -4.16
CA GLY A 301 -0.71 -18.18 -4.25
C GLY A 301 -1.17 -18.40 -5.68
N ASP A 302 -1.71 -19.58 -5.95
CA ASP A 302 -2.21 -19.93 -7.28
C ASP A 302 -3.38 -19.02 -7.67
N GLU A 303 -4.23 -18.65 -6.71
CA GLU A 303 -5.41 -17.81 -6.93
C GLU A 303 -5.06 -16.37 -7.35
N VAL A 304 -3.86 -15.87 -7.00
CA VAL A 304 -3.36 -14.58 -7.53
C VAL A 304 -3.04 -14.70 -9.01
N ASN A 305 -2.39 -15.80 -9.39
CA ASN A 305 -2.09 -16.10 -10.79
C ASN A 305 -3.39 -16.33 -11.59
N GLU A 306 -4.36 -17.03 -11.01
CA GLU A 306 -5.69 -17.25 -11.59
C GLU A 306 -6.39 -15.91 -11.84
N CYS A 307 -6.38 -14.96 -10.87
CA CYS A 307 -6.92 -13.62 -11.04
C CYS A 307 -6.23 -12.86 -12.17
N ALA A 308 -4.89 -12.90 -12.22
CA ALA A 308 -4.14 -12.29 -13.31
C ALA A 308 -4.45 -12.92 -14.69
N ARG A 309 -4.82 -14.23 -14.75
CA ARG A 309 -5.26 -14.87 -16.00
C ARG A 309 -6.67 -14.43 -16.39
N ILE A 310 -7.58 -14.27 -15.42
CA ILE A 310 -8.93 -13.75 -15.67
C ILE A 310 -8.83 -12.35 -16.28
N GLU A 311 -8.02 -11.45 -15.68
CA GLU A 311 -7.82 -10.10 -16.20
C GLU A 311 -7.18 -10.13 -17.61
N HIS A 312 -6.12 -10.93 -17.81
CA HIS A 312 -5.43 -11.04 -19.10
C HIS A 312 -6.31 -11.55 -20.25
N VAL A 313 -7.30 -12.38 -19.95
CA VAL A 313 -8.28 -12.88 -20.93
C VAL A 313 -9.37 -11.86 -21.24
N ALA A 314 -9.65 -10.97 -20.29
CA ALA A 314 -10.60 -9.88 -20.49
C ALA A 314 -10.13 -8.98 -21.65
N SER A 315 -11.05 -8.53 -22.46
CA SER A 315 -10.78 -7.70 -23.64
C SER A 315 -11.93 -6.75 -23.93
N GLY A 316 -11.64 -5.65 -24.60
CA GLY A 316 -12.67 -4.71 -25.04
C GLY A 316 -13.43 -4.00 -23.91
N GLY A 317 -12.88 -3.98 -22.69
CA GLY A 317 -13.47 -3.36 -21.51
C GLY A 317 -14.33 -4.31 -20.68
N GLN A 318 -14.04 -5.61 -20.71
CA GLN A 318 -14.74 -6.61 -19.90
C GLN A 318 -14.35 -6.52 -18.42
N THR A 319 -15.33 -6.80 -17.57
CA THR A 319 -15.17 -6.99 -16.12
C THR A 319 -15.45 -8.45 -15.77
N LEU A 320 -14.43 -9.29 -15.85
CA LEU A 320 -14.57 -10.73 -15.61
C LEU A 320 -14.46 -11.03 -14.12
N VAL A 321 -15.53 -11.58 -13.57
CA VAL A 321 -15.60 -11.95 -12.16
C VAL A 321 -15.79 -13.46 -12.03
N SER A 322 -14.95 -14.11 -11.22
CA SER A 322 -15.08 -15.55 -11.00
C SER A 322 -16.33 -15.89 -10.18
N LYS A 323 -16.90 -17.05 -10.46
CA LYS A 323 -18.03 -17.58 -9.70
C LYS A 323 -17.73 -17.68 -8.20
N THR A 324 -16.48 -18.02 -7.85
CA THR A 324 -16.05 -18.13 -6.45
C THR A 324 -16.15 -16.85 -5.64
N VAL A 325 -15.97 -15.66 -6.25
CA VAL A 325 -16.22 -14.38 -5.60
C VAL A 325 -17.71 -14.16 -5.37
N LEU A 326 -18.52 -14.41 -6.40
CA LEU A 326 -19.98 -14.14 -6.34
C LEU A 326 -20.69 -15.10 -5.37
N GLU A 327 -20.18 -16.31 -5.19
CA GLU A 327 -20.68 -17.27 -4.20
C GLU A 327 -20.36 -16.85 -2.74
N ARG A 328 -19.47 -15.87 -2.52
CA ARG A 328 -19.22 -15.31 -1.17
C ARG A 328 -20.21 -14.21 -0.79
N LEU A 329 -20.90 -13.62 -1.76
CA LEU A 329 -21.89 -12.60 -1.49
C LEU A 329 -23.09 -13.19 -0.76
N ASP A 330 -23.43 -12.62 0.38
CA ASP A 330 -24.71 -12.87 0.99
C ASP A 330 -25.86 -12.14 0.23
N ALA A 331 -27.09 -12.39 0.61
CA ALA A 331 -28.24 -11.83 -0.09
C ALA A 331 -28.34 -10.29 -0.02
N ASP A 332 -27.83 -9.69 1.05
CA ASP A 332 -27.87 -8.24 1.24
C ASP A 332 -26.75 -7.56 0.42
N ALA A 333 -25.55 -8.11 0.42
CA ALA A 333 -24.43 -7.65 -0.41
C ALA A 333 -24.77 -7.78 -1.92
N ALA A 334 -25.27 -8.91 -2.34
CA ALA A 334 -25.67 -9.12 -3.75
C ALA A 334 -26.75 -8.11 -4.19
N ARG A 335 -27.76 -7.88 -3.34
CA ARG A 335 -28.81 -6.90 -3.59
C ARG A 335 -28.27 -5.47 -3.62
N GLY A 336 -27.33 -5.12 -2.71
CA GLY A 336 -26.68 -3.82 -2.68
C GLY A 336 -25.88 -3.52 -3.95
N LEU A 337 -25.33 -4.55 -4.58
CA LEU A 337 -24.61 -4.45 -5.86
C LEU A 337 -25.54 -4.55 -7.10
N GLY A 338 -26.82 -4.80 -6.91
CA GLY A 338 -27.75 -5.02 -8.02
C GLY A 338 -27.49 -6.33 -8.77
N ILE A 339 -26.88 -7.32 -8.13
CA ILE A 339 -26.52 -8.61 -8.73
C ILE A 339 -27.44 -9.70 -8.18
N ASP A 340 -28.00 -10.51 -9.07
CA ASP A 340 -28.62 -11.78 -8.70
C ASP A 340 -27.71 -12.93 -9.16
N PRO A 341 -26.91 -13.52 -8.26
CA PRO A 341 -25.96 -14.57 -8.62
C PRO A 341 -26.62 -15.81 -9.26
N MET A 342 -27.92 -16.04 -9.00
CA MET A 342 -28.67 -17.17 -9.56
C MET A 342 -29.17 -16.90 -11.00
N ALA A 343 -29.24 -15.63 -11.39
CA ALA A 343 -29.65 -15.25 -12.75
C ALA A 343 -28.46 -15.10 -13.72
N LEU A 344 -27.21 -15.22 -13.21
CA LEU A 344 -26.01 -15.05 -14.03
C LEU A 344 -25.72 -16.29 -14.88
N THR A 345 -25.29 -16.03 -16.12
CA THR A 345 -24.77 -17.08 -17.01
C THR A 345 -23.25 -17.08 -16.96
N TYR A 346 -22.68 -18.11 -16.42
CA TYR A 346 -21.23 -18.29 -16.32
C TYR A 346 -20.69 -18.98 -17.58
N GLN A 347 -19.48 -18.57 -17.97
CA GLN A 347 -18.70 -19.20 -19.02
C GLN A 347 -17.42 -19.79 -18.40
N VAL A 348 -16.92 -20.85 -18.99
CA VAL A 348 -15.61 -21.40 -18.58
C VAL A 348 -14.52 -20.54 -19.20
N LEU A 349 -13.51 -20.14 -18.40
CA LEU A 349 -12.45 -19.25 -18.86
C LEU A 349 -11.72 -19.81 -20.09
N ALA A 350 -11.60 -21.14 -20.18
CA ALA A 350 -11.04 -21.83 -21.35
C ALA A 350 -11.72 -21.46 -22.67
N ASP A 351 -13.03 -21.21 -22.66
CA ASP A 351 -13.79 -20.85 -23.86
C ASP A 351 -13.48 -19.42 -24.34
N LEU A 352 -12.93 -18.57 -23.45
CA LEU A 352 -12.55 -17.18 -23.71
C LEU A 352 -11.06 -17.03 -24.08
N THR A 353 -10.21 -17.99 -23.74
CA THR A 353 -8.74 -17.84 -23.84
C THR A 353 -8.17 -18.04 -25.23
N GLY A 354 -8.93 -18.59 -26.18
CA GLY A 354 -8.41 -18.93 -27.49
C GLY A 354 -7.21 -19.89 -27.43
N SER A 355 -6.03 -19.42 -27.85
CA SER A 355 -4.79 -20.21 -27.88
C SER A 355 -3.83 -19.94 -26.72
N ASP A 356 -4.22 -19.17 -25.69
CA ASP A 356 -3.37 -18.87 -24.54
C ASP A 356 -3.18 -20.11 -23.64
N THR A 357 -2.06 -20.80 -23.85
CA THR A 357 -1.73 -22.04 -23.13
C THR A 357 -1.48 -21.81 -21.63
N LYS A 358 -1.09 -20.59 -21.20
CA LYS A 358 -0.91 -20.27 -19.78
C LYS A 358 -2.26 -20.11 -19.08
N ALA A 359 -3.17 -19.33 -19.68
CA ALA A 359 -4.50 -19.15 -19.12
C ALA A 359 -5.26 -20.49 -19.06
N LEU A 360 -5.15 -21.32 -20.10
CA LEU A 360 -5.73 -22.66 -20.10
C LEU A 360 -5.19 -23.56 -18.98
N ARG A 361 -3.88 -23.52 -18.75
CA ARG A 361 -3.24 -24.37 -17.73
C ARG A 361 -3.56 -23.90 -16.32
N ASP A 362 -3.46 -22.59 -16.08
CA ASP A 362 -3.48 -22.01 -14.73
C ASP A 362 -4.91 -21.73 -14.25
N ALA A 363 -5.84 -21.39 -15.15
CA ALA A 363 -7.17 -20.92 -14.80
C ALA A 363 -8.31 -21.43 -15.72
N GLY A 364 -8.00 -22.31 -16.67
CA GLY A 364 -8.95 -22.71 -17.73
C GLY A 364 -10.27 -23.28 -17.24
N SER A 365 -10.30 -23.94 -16.08
CA SER A 365 -11.51 -24.53 -15.49
C SER A 365 -12.37 -23.54 -14.69
N LEU A 366 -11.93 -22.30 -14.51
CA LEU A 366 -12.68 -21.31 -13.73
C LEU A 366 -13.94 -20.87 -14.48
N ALA A 367 -15.03 -20.80 -13.75
CA ALA A 367 -16.26 -20.21 -14.21
C ALA A 367 -16.24 -18.70 -13.94
N VAL A 368 -16.42 -17.91 -14.97
CA VAL A 368 -16.42 -16.43 -14.91
C VAL A 368 -17.68 -15.87 -15.55
N VAL A 369 -17.99 -14.64 -15.19
CA VAL A 369 -19.07 -13.85 -15.81
C VAL A 369 -18.56 -12.44 -16.07
N ASP A 370 -18.99 -11.84 -17.18
CA ASP A 370 -18.72 -10.44 -17.50
C ASP A 370 -19.82 -9.55 -16.88
N LEU A 371 -19.45 -8.80 -15.84
CA LEU A 371 -20.37 -7.89 -15.17
C LEU A 371 -20.56 -6.57 -15.95
N ALA A 372 -19.66 -6.20 -16.87
CA ALA A 372 -19.84 -5.03 -17.72
C ALA A 372 -21.07 -5.18 -18.62
N ALA A 373 -21.38 -6.40 -19.04
CA ALA A 373 -22.55 -6.71 -19.85
C ALA A 373 -23.89 -6.53 -19.12
N LEU A 374 -23.90 -6.56 -17.78
CA LEU A 374 -25.12 -6.40 -16.98
C LEU A 374 -25.55 -4.94 -16.85
N GLY A 375 -24.60 -3.98 -16.96
CA GLY A 375 -24.87 -2.54 -16.92
C GLY A 375 -25.33 -1.95 -18.27
N ALA A 376 -25.11 -2.68 -19.35
CA ALA A 376 -25.60 -2.34 -20.68
C ALA A 376 -27.03 -2.91 -20.82
N GLY A 377 -28.06 -2.10 -20.54
CA GLY A 377 -29.45 -2.48 -20.83
C GLY A 377 -29.63 -2.91 -22.30
N PRO A 378 -30.75 -3.59 -22.65
CA PRO A 378 -30.96 -4.22 -23.95
C PRO A 378 -30.98 -3.26 -25.17
N ASP A 379 -30.72 -1.96 -24.97
CA ASP A 379 -30.76 -0.92 -26.02
C ASP A 379 -29.39 -0.51 -26.58
N SER A 380 -28.30 -1.26 -26.30
CA SER A 380 -26.95 -0.92 -26.79
C SER A 380 -26.34 -1.99 -27.72
N ALA A 381 -27.17 -2.73 -28.46
CA ALA A 381 -26.73 -3.67 -29.51
C ALA A 381 -26.95 -3.11 -30.90
#